data_2e5be2abb01f49ae0ee0f363e30b2838
#
_entry.id   2e5be2abb01f49ae0ee0f363e30b2838
#
_cell.length_a   1.000
_cell.length_b   1.000
_cell.length_c   1.000
_cell.angle_alpha   90.00
_cell.angle_beta   90.00
_cell.angle_gamma   90.00
#
_symmetry.space_group_name_H-M   'P 1'
#
loop_
_entity.id
_entity.type
_entity.pdbx_description
1 polymer ?
#
loop_
_entity_poly.entity_id
_entity_poly.type
_entity_poly.pdbx_seq_one_letter_code
_entity_poly.pdbx_strand_id
1 'polypeptide(L)'
;MNTENIDENLKNDENSIPNINELEITNSNDRNTFEQKCLYPALKLIYSGIMGSSNQPIIVGSTALYLQGIYYDKFPNDIDVCILNKSDIFKYTIAFGRMCKKYGFNVDFITYDTQNTDETSYTKININDITILAAFKERCIDFLQSFRDFYIEKNNSKRAQKYAEKLIYLQEHYPELFNVSDE
;
A
#
# COMPACT_ATOMS: atom_id res chain seq x y z
N MET A 1 -50.29 26.90 16.94
CA MET A 1 -48.91 27.13 16.51
C MET A 1 -48.21 25.79 16.57
N ASN A 2 -48.14 25.11 15.42
CA ASN A 2 -47.46 23.80 15.31
C ASN A 2 -46.03 24.10 14.90
N THR A 3 -45.10 23.76 15.76
CA THR A 3 -43.66 23.70 15.45
C THR A 3 -43.44 22.35 14.81
N GLU A 4 -43.32 22.33 13.48
CA GLU A 4 -42.86 21.18 12.72
C GLU A 4 -41.42 20.90 13.08
N ASN A 5 -41.17 19.72 13.63
CA ASN A 5 -39.86 19.11 13.76
C ASN A 5 -39.38 18.83 12.34
N ILE A 6 -38.40 19.58 11.88
CA ILE A 6 -37.64 19.28 10.68
C ILE A 6 -36.65 18.18 11.10
N ASP A 7 -37.00 16.94 10.79
CA ASP A 7 -36.05 15.83 10.77
C ASP A 7 -34.98 16.20 9.71
N GLU A 8 -33.82 16.63 10.19
CA GLU A 8 -32.60 16.66 9.41
C GLU A 8 -32.20 15.21 9.12
N ASN A 9 -32.79 14.67 8.03
CA ASN A 9 -32.27 13.47 7.40
C ASN A 9 -30.82 13.75 7.00
N LEU A 10 -29.89 13.23 7.78
CA LEU A 10 -28.50 13.04 7.43
C LEU A 10 -28.49 12.34 6.05
N LYS A 11 -28.31 13.12 5.01
CA LYS A 11 -27.91 12.61 3.70
C LYS A 11 -26.54 11.98 3.94
N ASN A 12 -26.53 10.65 4.09
CA ASN A 12 -25.31 9.89 3.97
C ASN A 12 -24.73 10.22 2.62
N ASP A 13 -23.65 11.00 2.63
CA ASP A 13 -22.96 11.42 1.43
C ASP A 13 -22.27 10.15 0.88
N GLU A 14 -22.90 9.47 -0.09
CA GLU A 14 -22.40 8.23 -0.70
C GLU A 14 -20.97 8.39 -1.25
N ASN A 15 -20.50 9.62 -1.38
CA ASN A 15 -19.18 10.00 -1.84
C ASN A 15 -18.17 10.26 -0.71
N SER A 16 -18.55 10.16 0.57
CA SER A 16 -17.60 10.37 1.65
C SER A 16 -16.54 9.27 1.67
N ILE A 17 -15.28 9.69 1.75
CA ILE A 17 -14.15 8.75 1.89
C ILE A 17 -14.10 8.32 3.36
N PRO A 18 -14.18 7.01 3.66
CA PRO A 18 -14.19 6.53 5.03
C PRO A 18 -12.81 6.73 5.68
N ASN A 19 -12.82 6.78 7.01
CA ASN A 19 -11.60 6.70 7.79
C ASN A 19 -11.09 5.26 7.79
N ILE A 20 -9.94 4.99 7.18
CA ILE A 20 -9.36 3.64 7.06
C ILE A 20 -9.20 2.97 8.45
N ASN A 21 -8.91 3.75 9.50
CA ASN A 21 -8.70 3.20 10.84
C ASN A 21 -10.00 2.71 11.53
N GLU A 22 -11.15 3.01 10.96
CA GLU A 22 -12.47 2.57 11.47
C GLU A 22 -12.99 1.33 10.74
N LEU A 23 -12.30 0.88 9.69
CA LEU A 23 -12.66 -0.29 8.91
C LEU A 23 -11.98 -1.55 9.46
N GLU A 24 -12.71 -2.67 9.42
CA GLU A 24 -12.24 -3.98 9.90
C GLU A 24 -11.88 -4.91 8.73
N ILE A 25 -10.65 -5.39 8.68
CA ILE A 25 -10.16 -6.23 7.58
C ILE A 25 -10.88 -7.58 7.50
N THR A 26 -11.43 -8.07 8.60
CA THR A 26 -12.22 -9.31 8.66
C THR A 26 -13.63 -9.14 8.10
N ASN A 27 -14.12 -7.91 8.01
CA ASN A 27 -15.43 -7.58 7.44
C ASN A 27 -15.33 -7.42 5.92
N SER A 28 -16.08 -8.24 5.16
CA SER A 28 -16.06 -8.19 3.69
C SER A 28 -16.58 -6.88 3.10
N ASN A 29 -17.56 -6.24 3.75
CA ASN A 29 -18.09 -4.95 3.32
C ASN A 29 -17.06 -3.84 3.53
N ASP A 30 -16.34 -3.88 4.64
CA ASP A 30 -15.27 -2.92 4.93
C ASP A 30 -14.10 -3.09 3.97
N ARG A 31 -13.75 -4.35 3.62
CA ARG A 31 -12.75 -4.62 2.58
C ARG A 31 -13.16 -4.04 1.24
N ASN A 32 -14.39 -4.30 0.79
CA ASN A 32 -14.87 -3.72 -0.46
C ASN A 32 -14.89 -2.18 -0.40
N THR A 33 -15.33 -1.61 0.72
CA THR A 33 -15.33 -0.15 0.93
C THR A 33 -13.91 0.42 0.88
N PHE A 34 -12.96 -0.20 1.58
CA PHE A 34 -11.55 0.18 1.55
C PHE A 34 -10.98 0.14 0.12
N GLU A 35 -11.20 -0.95 -0.60
CA GLU A 35 -10.71 -1.12 -1.97
C GLU A 35 -11.30 -0.08 -2.92
N GLN A 36 -12.63 0.06 -2.94
CA GLN A 36 -13.31 0.91 -3.91
C GLN A 36 -13.21 2.41 -3.59
N LYS A 37 -13.22 2.80 -2.32
CA LYS A 37 -13.25 4.22 -1.93
C LYS A 37 -11.87 4.78 -1.53
N CYS A 38 -10.93 3.92 -1.15
CA CYS A 38 -9.61 4.34 -0.69
C CYS A 38 -8.48 3.86 -1.59
N LEU A 39 -8.27 2.52 -1.65
CA LEU A 39 -7.07 1.94 -2.27
C LEU A 39 -7.03 2.14 -3.79
N TYR A 40 -8.07 1.71 -4.51
CA TYR A 40 -8.06 1.75 -5.98
C TYR A 40 -8.01 3.17 -6.55
N PRO A 41 -8.74 4.16 -5.99
CA PRO A 41 -8.57 5.54 -6.42
C PRO A 41 -7.16 6.10 -6.18
N ALA A 42 -6.52 5.76 -5.07
CA ALA A 42 -5.16 6.19 -4.77
C ALA A 42 -4.15 5.58 -5.76
N LEU A 43 -4.26 4.27 -6.02
CA LEU A 43 -3.41 3.58 -6.98
C LEU A 43 -3.63 4.10 -8.41
N LYS A 44 -4.87 4.31 -8.83
CA LYS A 44 -5.20 4.89 -10.14
C LYS A 44 -4.55 6.25 -10.32
N LEU A 45 -4.60 7.08 -9.29
CA LEU A 45 -3.98 8.41 -9.31
C LEU A 45 -2.46 8.33 -9.51
N ILE A 46 -1.78 7.45 -8.79
CA ILE A 46 -0.33 7.23 -8.90
C ILE A 46 0.03 6.74 -10.31
N TYR A 47 -0.63 5.68 -10.77
CA TYR A 47 -0.33 5.09 -12.07
C TYR A 47 -0.64 6.03 -13.23
N SER A 48 -1.77 6.70 -13.22
CA SER A 48 -2.12 7.67 -14.27
C SER A 48 -1.17 8.86 -14.33
N GLY A 49 -0.63 9.28 -13.18
CA GLY A 49 0.30 10.41 -13.12
C GLY A 49 1.75 10.07 -13.50
N ILE A 50 2.11 8.77 -13.48
CA ILE A 50 3.46 8.30 -13.83
C ILE A 50 3.47 7.67 -15.24
N MET A 51 2.33 7.18 -15.73
CA MET A 51 2.23 6.58 -17.07
C MET A 51 2.73 7.54 -18.16
N GLY A 52 3.56 7.02 -19.07
CA GLY A 52 4.20 7.81 -20.12
C GLY A 52 5.56 8.40 -19.74
N SER A 53 5.97 8.29 -18.46
CA SER A 53 7.35 8.54 -18.05
C SER A 53 8.23 7.30 -18.27
N SER A 54 9.55 7.47 -18.20
CA SER A 54 10.50 6.34 -18.19
C SER A 54 10.43 5.51 -16.90
N ASN A 55 9.62 5.94 -15.93
CA ASN A 55 9.42 5.23 -14.68
C ASN A 55 8.24 4.26 -14.80
N GLN A 56 8.48 3.03 -14.41
CA GLN A 56 7.45 2.03 -14.26
C GLN A 56 7.23 1.82 -12.76
N PRO A 57 6.11 2.31 -12.18
CA PRO A 57 5.90 2.21 -10.75
C PRO A 57 5.62 0.75 -10.35
N ILE A 58 6.32 0.26 -9.33
CA ILE A 58 6.10 -1.05 -8.74
C ILE A 58 5.70 -0.83 -7.28
N ILE A 59 4.53 -1.31 -6.90
CA ILE A 59 4.07 -1.28 -5.51
C ILE A 59 4.83 -2.32 -4.72
N VAL A 60 5.30 -1.94 -3.52
CA VAL A 60 6.05 -2.82 -2.61
C VAL A 60 5.44 -2.79 -1.20
N GLY A 61 6.01 -3.54 -0.28
CA GLY A 61 5.62 -3.53 1.13
C GLY A 61 4.22 -4.06 1.41
N SER A 62 3.58 -3.54 2.46
CA SER A 62 2.30 -4.05 2.94
C SER A 62 1.14 -3.89 1.95
N THR A 63 1.16 -2.85 1.13
CA THR A 63 0.15 -2.67 0.08
C THR A 63 0.30 -3.70 -1.03
N ALA A 64 1.53 -4.04 -1.43
CA ALA A 64 1.76 -5.09 -2.42
C ALA A 64 1.34 -6.47 -1.89
N LEU A 65 1.59 -6.77 -0.62
CA LEU A 65 1.12 -7.99 0.04
C LEU A 65 -0.40 -8.07 0.08
N TYR A 66 -1.06 -6.96 0.47
CA TYR A 66 -2.53 -6.86 0.48
C TYR A 66 -3.13 -7.17 -0.90
N LEU A 67 -2.58 -6.57 -1.95
CA LEU A 67 -3.02 -6.79 -3.34
C LEU A 67 -2.86 -8.25 -3.80
N GLN A 68 -2.01 -9.03 -3.15
CA GLN A 68 -1.78 -10.45 -3.41
C GLN A 68 -2.49 -11.37 -2.41
N GLY A 69 -3.43 -10.84 -1.62
CA GLY A 69 -4.26 -11.60 -0.68
C GLY A 69 -3.58 -11.92 0.66
N ILE A 70 -2.48 -11.26 0.97
CA ILE A 70 -1.79 -11.37 2.26
C ILE A 70 -2.24 -10.21 3.15
N TYR A 71 -3.00 -10.51 4.18
CA TYR A 71 -3.62 -9.51 5.04
C TYR A 71 -2.95 -9.48 6.41
N TYR A 72 -2.69 -8.27 6.91
CA TYR A 72 -2.38 -8.03 8.31
C TYR A 72 -3.68 -7.90 9.13
N ASP A 73 -3.56 -7.58 10.41
CA ASP A 73 -4.68 -7.25 11.29
C ASP A 73 -5.40 -5.94 10.91
N LYS A 74 -4.75 -5.11 10.10
CA LYS A 74 -5.25 -3.80 9.65
C LYS A 74 -5.02 -3.58 8.16
N PHE A 75 -5.85 -2.72 7.58
CA PHE A 75 -5.63 -2.24 6.23
C PHE A 75 -4.31 -1.47 6.11
N PRO A 76 -3.58 -1.60 4.97
CA PRO A 76 -2.42 -0.76 4.73
C PRO A 76 -2.84 0.72 4.65
N ASN A 77 -2.06 1.60 5.26
CA ASN A 77 -2.23 3.05 5.22
C ASN A 77 -1.04 3.76 4.57
N ASP A 78 -0.05 2.99 4.13
CA ASP A 78 1.12 3.47 3.41
C ASP A 78 1.16 2.78 2.05
N ILE A 79 1.48 3.54 0.98
CA ILE A 79 1.75 3.01 -0.35
C ILE A 79 3.22 3.29 -0.66
N ASP A 80 4.03 2.23 -0.62
CA ASP A 80 5.43 2.29 -1.00
C ASP A 80 5.56 1.99 -2.48
N VAL A 81 6.19 2.90 -3.24
CA VAL A 81 6.32 2.81 -4.69
C VAL A 81 7.78 2.83 -5.09
N CYS A 82 8.25 1.75 -5.71
CA CYS A 82 9.55 1.72 -6.36
C CYS A 82 9.49 2.31 -7.75
N ILE A 83 10.45 3.20 -8.07
CA ILE A 83 10.64 3.79 -9.39
C ILE A 83 12.11 3.71 -9.82
N LEU A 84 12.35 3.72 -11.13
CA LEU A 84 13.72 3.64 -11.71
C LEU A 84 14.53 4.91 -11.47
N ASN A 85 13.90 6.06 -11.71
CA ASN A 85 14.61 7.32 -11.74
C ASN A 85 14.64 8.01 -10.38
N LYS A 86 15.79 7.97 -9.72
CA LYS A 86 16.01 8.60 -8.41
C LYS A 86 15.71 10.11 -8.40
N SER A 87 15.93 10.81 -9.51
CA SER A 87 15.70 12.25 -9.59
C SER A 87 14.22 12.63 -9.44
N ASP A 88 13.31 11.71 -9.74
CA ASP A 88 11.86 11.95 -9.69
C ASP A 88 11.25 11.69 -8.31
N ILE A 89 11.96 11.05 -7.37
CA ILE A 89 11.46 10.70 -6.03
C ILE A 89 10.85 11.92 -5.35
N PHE A 90 11.60 13.00 -5.23
CA PHE A 90 11.17 14.19 -4.51
C PHE A 90 9.91 14.82 -5.13
N LYS A 91 9.88 14.91 -6.47
CA LYS A 91 8.75 15.43 -7.22
C LYS A 91 7.49 14.60 -6.99
N TYR A 92 7.61 13.27 -7.09
CA TYR A 92 6.48 12.37 -6.93
C TYR A 92 6.00 12.28 -5.48
N THR A 93 6.92 12.25 -4.50
CA THR A 93 6.55 12.25 -3.07
C THR A 93 5.73 13.48 -2.70
N ILE A 94 6.10 14.68 -3.19
CA ILE A 94 5.32 15.88 -2.93
C ILE A 94 3.97 15.84 -3.65
N ALA A 95 3.97 15.48 -4.94
CA ALA A 95 2.75 15.48 -5.75
C ALA A 95 1.73 14.48 -5.23
N PHE A 96 2.12 13.21 -5.14
CA PHE A 96 1.19 12.13 -4.77
C PHE A 96 0.95 12.04 -3.27
N GLY A 97 1.93 12.41 -2.41
CA GLY A 97 1.75 12.44 -0.98
C GLY A 97 0.58 13.32 -0.53
N ARG A 98 0.38 14.48 -1.18
CA ARG A 98 -0.78 15.34 -0.92
C ARG A 98 -2.07 14.76 -1.49
N MET A 99 -2.01 14.23 -2.71
CA MET A 99 -3.19 13.79 -3.44
C MET A 99 -3.77 12.50 -2.86
N CYS A 100 -2.92 11.56 -2.43
CA CYS A 100 -3.37 10.30 -1.84
C CYS A 100 -3.81 10.43 -0.37
N LYS A 101 -3.42 11.52 0.30
CA LYS A 101 -3.80 11.75 1.69
C LYS A 101 -5.30 11.85 1.90
N LYS A 102 -6.04 12.36 0.91
CA LYS A 102 -7.51 12.37 0.93
C LYS A 102 -8.14 10.97 0.96
N TYR A 103 -7.41 9.95 0.47
CA TYR A 103 -7.83 8.55 0.51
C TYR A 103 -7.29 7.80 1.73
N GLY A 104 -6.64 8.50 2.68
CA GLY A 104 -6.09 7.92 3.89
C GLY A 104 -4.67 7.35 3.77
N PHE A 105 -3.98 7.55 2.64
CA PHE A 105 -2.64 7.00 2.41
C PHE A 105 -1.53 8.03 2.56
N ASN A 106 -0.43 7.58 3.20
CA ASN A 106 0.89 8.15 2.96
C ASN A 106 1.50 7.45 1.74
N VAL A 107 2.27 8.17 0.93
CA VAL A 107 2.92 7.62 -0.24
C VAL A 107 4.40 7.94 -0.19
N ASP A 108 5.23 6.91 -0.18
CA ASP A 108 6.67 7.00 -0.22
C ASP A 108 7.21 6.44 -1.53
N PHE A 109 8.08 7.21 -2.19
CA PHE A 109 8.78 6.77 -3.39
C PHE A 109 10.22 6.40 -3.06
N ILE A 110 10.61 5.21 -3.51
CA ILE A 110 11.96 4.68 -3.34
C ILE A 110 12.52 4.25 -4.70
N THR A 111 13.84 4.13 -4.81
CA THR A 111 14.46 3.53 -6.00
C THR A 111 14.74 2.07 -5.79
N TYR A 112 14.66 1.30 -6.84
CA TYR A 112 15.22 -0.05 -6.88
C TYR A 112 16.52 -0.06 -7.70
N ASP A 113 17.41 -0.97 -7.35
CA ASP A 113 18.61 -1.20 -8.14
C ASP A 113 18.22 -1.96 -9.42
N THR A 114 18.53 -1.36 -10.56
CA THR A 114 18.19 -1.91 -11.88
C THR A 114 18.87 -3.25 -12.16
N GLN A 115 19.91 -3.62 -11.41
CA GLN A 115 20.60 -4.89 -11.58
C GLN A 115 19.76 -6.10 -11.10
N ASN A 116 18.70 -5.86 -10.32
CA ASN A 116 17.86 -6.89 -9.74
C ASN A 116 16.39 -6.86 -10.21
N THR A 117 16.06 -6.10 -11.26
CA THR A 117 14.71 -5.96 -11.77
C THR A 117 14.57 -6.57 -13.15
N ASP A 118 14.67 -7.87 -13.23
CA ASP A 118 14.13 -8.60 -14.37
C ASP A 118 12.59 -8.66 -14.27
N GLU A 119 11.94 -8.99 -15.37
CA GLU A 119 10.45 -9.10 -15.42
C GLU A 119 9.90 -10.17 -14.45
N THR A 120 10.77 -10.91 -13.76
CA THR A 120 10.44 -11.96 -12.80
C THR A 120 10.28 -11.41 -11.37
N SER A 121 10.50 -10.12 -11.16
CA SER A 121 10.50 -9.52 -9.82
C SER A 121 9.14 -8.96 -9.38
N TYR A 122 8.11 -8.99 -10.24
CA TYR A 122 6.79 -8.44 -9.93
C TYR A 122 5.66 -9.22 -10.63
N THR A 123 4.48 -9.15 -10.04
CA THR A 123 3.24 -9.66 -10.64
C THR A 123 2.39 -8.52 -11.19
N LYS A 124 1.60 -8.83 -12.24
CA LYS A 124 0.63 -7.90 -12.83
C LYS A 124 -0.73 -8.15 -12.22
N ILE A 125 -1.32 -7.11 -11.64
CA ILE A 125 -2.64 -7.14 -11.03
C ILE A 125 -3.53 -6.17 -11.78
N ASN A 126 -4.61 -6.68 -12.36
CA ASN A 126 -5.60 -5.86 -13.06
C ASN A 126 -6.67 -5.39 -12.06
N ILE A 127 -6.82 -4.08 -11.93
CA ILE A 127 -7.82 -3.45 -11.08
C ILE A 127 -8.62 -2.48 -11.97
N ASN A 128 -9.86 -2.83 -12.22
CA ASN A 128 -10.73 -2.06 -13.11
C ASN A 128 -10.06 -1.82 -14.49
N ASP A 129 -9.72 -0.56 -14.79
CA ASP A 129 -9.14 -0.11 -16.07
C ASP A 129 -7.61 0.09 -16.01
N ILE A 130 -6.95 -0.30 -14.92
CA ILE A 130 -5.50 -0.16 -14.78
C ILE A 130 -4.81 -1.49 -14.47
N THR A 131 -3.61 -1.65 -15.00
CA THR A 131 -2.69 -2.74 -14.61
C THR A 131 -1.66 -2.20 -13.65
N ILE A 132 -1.61 -2.78 -12.46
CA ILE A 132 -0.68 -2.43 -11.40
C ILE A 132 0.42 -3.48 -11.35
N LEU A 133 1.65 -3.04 -11.14
CA LEU A 133 2.77 -3.91 -10.86
C LEU A 133 2.97 -3.97 -9.35
N ALA A 134 2.91 -5.14 -8.78
CA ALA A 134 3.19 -5.39 -7.37
C ALA A 134 4.40 -6.32 -7.26
N ALA A 135 5.37 -5.97 -6.41
CA ALA A 135 6.49 -6.86 -6.13
C ALA A 135 5.99 -8.20 -5.61
N PHE A 136 6.64 -9.30 -6.00
CA PHE A 136 6.31 -10.62 -5.49
C PHE A 136 6.37 -10.65 -3.95
N LYS A 137 5.62 -11.56 -3.35
CA LYS A 137 5.48 -11.70 -1.89
C LYS A 137 6.85 -11.85 -1.22
N GLU A 138 7.71 -12.68 -1.78
CA GLU A 138 9.07 -12.95 -1.30
C GLU A 138 9.92 -11.68 -1.28
N ARG A 139 9.82 -10.88 -2.34
CA ARG A 139 10.49 -9.57 -2.41
C ARG A 139 9.96 -8.58 -1.37
N CYS A 140 8.68 -8.61 -1.07
CA CYS A 140 8.11 -7.79 0.00
C CYS A 140 8.66 -8.22 1.37
N ILE A 141 8.90 -9.51 1.60
CA ILE A 141 9.55 -10.01 2.82
C ILE A 141 10.99 -9.50 2.91
N ASP A 142 11.77 -9.64 1.84
CA ASP A 142 13.15 -9.13 1.76
C ASP A 142 13.21 -7.63 2.09
N PHE A 143 12.25 -6.86 1.56
CA PHE A 143 12.12 -5.43 1.87
C PHE A 143 11.89 -5.18 3.35
N LEU A 144 10.96 -5.89 3.98
CA LEU A 144 10.67 -5.74 5.40
C LEU A 144 11.89 -6.09 6.26
N GLN A 145 12.62 -7.14 5.90
CA GLN A 145 13.87 -7.54 6.58
C GLN A 145 14.94 -6.45 6.41
N SER A 146 15.16 -5.98 5.19
CA SER A 146 16.16 -4.94 4.88
C SER A 146 15.86 -3.63 5.63
N PHE A 147 14.59 -3.23 5.72
CA PHE A 147 14.21 -2.04 6.48
C PHE A 147 14.39 -2.23 7.99
N ARG A 148 14.04 -3.41 8.53
CA ARG A 148 14.31 -3.72 9.93
C ARG A 148 15.80 -3.56 10.24
N ASP A 149 16.65 -4.17 9.44
CA ASP A 149 18.11 -4.19 9.65
C ASP A 149 18.70 -2.78 9.49
N PHE A 150 18.26 -2.03 8.47
CA PHE A 150 18.64 -0.63 8.29
C PHE A 150 18.30 0.22 9.53
N TYR A 151 17.12 0.05 10.12
CA TYR A 151 16.73 0.82 11.31
C TYR A 151 17.43 0.36 12.58
N ILE A 152 17.85 -0.90 12.67
CA ILE A 152 18.75 -1.39 13.74
C ILE A 152 20.10 -0.66 13.61
N GLU A 153 20.71 -0.62 12.43
CA GLU A 153 21.99 0.07 12.19
C GLU A 153 21.91 1.57 12.50
N LYS A 154 20.76 2.19 12.22
CA LYS A 154 20.50 3.62 12.52
C LYS A 154 20.10 3.88 13.97
N ASN A 155 20.13 2.88 14.86
CA ASN A 155 19.69 2.98 16.26
C ASN A 155 18.26 3.51 16.42
N ASN A 156 17.38 3.27 15.44
CA ASN A 156 15.97 3.62 15.49
C ASN A 156 15.13 2.42 15.93
N SER A 157 15.19 2.10 17.22
CA SER A 157 14.55 0.92 17.81
C SER A 157 13.03 0.87 17.54
N LYS A 158 12.34 2.01 17.60
CA LYS A 158 10.88 2.08 17.35
C LYS A 158 10.51 1.64 15.93
N ARG A 159 11.26 2.10 14.92
CA ARG A 159 11.01 1.69 13.53
C ARG A 159 11.44 0.26 13.29
N ALA A 160 12.60 -0.16 13.82
CA ALA A 160 13.05 -1.55 13.72
C ALA A 160 12.01 -2.51 14.30
N GLN A 161 11.45 -2.19 15.47
CA GLN A 161 10.41 -2.99 16.12
C GLN A 161 9.16 -3.08 15.25
N LYS A 162 8.68 -1.99 14.63
CA LYS A 162 7.52 -2.01 13.71
C LYS A 162 7.69 -3.04 12.59
N TYR A 163 8.89 -3.13 11.99
CA TYR A 163 9.15 -4.10 10.93
C TYR A 163 9.33 -5.53 11.46
N ALA A 164 9.93 -5.69 12.64
CA ALA A 164 10.04 -6.99 13.29
C ALA A 164 8.65 -7.58 13.63
N GLU A 165 7.74 -6.77 14.17
CA GLU A 165 6.36 -7.18 14.47
C GLU A 165 5.61 -7.62 13.21
N LYS A 166 5.78 -6.89 12.09
CA LYS A 166 5.19 -7.28 10.80
C LYS A 166 5.73 -8.64 10.32
N LEU A 167 7.04 -8.86 10.42
CA LEU A 167 7.66 -10.13 10.01
C LEU A 167 7.19 -11.30 10.88
N ILE A 168 7.10 -11.10 12.20
CA ILE A 168 6.57 -12.11 13.14
C ILE A 168 5.13 -12.48 12.75
N TYR A 169 4.27 -11.48 12.56
CA TYR A 169 2.88 -11.69 12.15
C TYR A 169 2.81 -12.52 10.86
N LEU A 170 3.60 -12.17 9.84
CA LEU A 170 3.62 -12.91 8.57
C LEU A 170 4.12 -14.34 8.75
N GLN A 171 5.12 -14.55 9.59
CA GLN A 171 5.66 -15.88 9.86
C GLN A 171 4.65 -16.77 10.58
N GLU A 172 3.84 -16.21 11.48
CA GLU A 172 2.81 -16.93 12.21
C GLU A 172 1.60 -17.29 11.35
N HIS A 173 1.19 -16.40 10.43
CA HIS A 173 -0.05 -16.55 9.66
C HIS A 173 0.16 -17.02 8.23
N TYR A 174 1.37 -16.85 7.68
CA TYR A 174 1.75 -17.20 6.30
C TYR A 174 3.15 -17.82 6.26
N PRO A 175 3.38 -18.93 6.97
CA PRO A 175 4.72 -19.54 7.09
C PRO A 175 5.31 -19.96 5.72
N GLU A 176 4.47 -20.24 4.75
CA GLU A 176 4.89 -20.58 3.38
C GLU A 176 5.68 -19.47 2.68
N LEU A 177 5.54 -18.20 3.10
CA LEU A 177 6.30 -17.07 2.55
C LEU A 177 7.79 -17.08 2.92
N PHE A 178 8.17 -17.87 3.94
CA PHE A 178 9.53 -17.96 4.48
C PHE A 178 10.22 -19.27 4.11
N ASN A 179 9.46 -20.24 3.59
CA ASN A 179 9.98 -21.51 3.13
C ASN A 179 10.32 -21.40 1.65
N VAL A 180 11.43 -20.75 1.32
CA VAL A 180 12.01 -20.88 -0.02
C VAL A 180 12.57 -22.31 -0.09
N SER A 181 11.84 -23.21 -0.74
CA SER A 181 12.42 -24.48 -1.16
C SER A 181 13.50 -24.15 -2.19
N ASP A 182 14.76 -24.43 -1.84
CA ASP A 182 15.86 -24.49 -2.79
C ASP A 182 15.53 -25.60 -3.83
N GLU A 183 14.85 -25.22 -4.92
CA GLU A 183 14.71 -26.03 -6.12
C GLU A 183 15.64 -25.54 -7.22
#